data_344ee4c8b30bab4992f41673b2d354d8
#
_entry.id   344ee4c8b30bab4992f41673b2d354d8
#
_cell.length_a   1.000
_cell.length_b   1.000
_cell.length_c   1.000
_cell.angle_alpha   90.00
_cell.angle_beta   90.00
_cell.angle_gamma   90.00
#
_symmetry.space_group_name_H-M   'P 1'
#
loop_
_entity.id
_entity.type
_entity.pdbx_description
1 polymer ?
#
loop_
_entity_poly.entity_id
_entity_poly.type
_entity_poly.pdbx_seq_one_letter_code
_entity_poly.pdbx_strand_id
1 'polypeptide(L)'
;MSLFRLWPRMNHRGTSVLEFALLLPLLLLLLIGMIDLCVLLDSELRLTHLSREAANVLARGAGFDETFTALTSAGAGLQLDGPSGKAILTKISLDKHGNPVITAQKSIGGLDRVSSCGTLPDGATSVPAVIPNGREVPQHLSLMVVELFTKQQHFYGKSGLAPGQGTIVLGSLAVF
;
A
#
# COMPACT_ATOMS: atom_id res chain seq x y z
N MET A 1 26.17 72.46 22.17
CA MET A 1 26.81 71.11 22.31
C MET A 1 25.84 70.11 21.76
N SER A 2 26.07 69.70 20.50
CA SER A 2 25.19 68.76 19.76
C SER A 2 25.89 67.43 19.72
N LEU A 3 25.37 66.44 20.51
CA LEU A 3 25.82 65.08 20.49
C LEU A 3 25.09 64.34 19.33
N PHE A 4 25.72 64.36 18.17
CA PHE A 4 25.32 63.51 17.04
C PHE A 4 25.55 62.06 17.41
N ARG A 5 24.46 61.36 17.69
CA ARG A 5 24.43 59.92 17.91
C ARG A 5 24.73 59.21 16.56
N LEU A 6 25.96 58.71 16.43
CA LEU A 6 26.35 57.82 15.36
C LEU A 6 25.66 56.47 15.57
N TRP A 7 24.45 56.30 15.00
CA TRP A 7 23.83 54.97 14.93
C TRP A 7 24.59 54.19 13.84
N PRO A 8 25.16 53.04 14.16
CA PRO A 8 25.81 52.24 13.15
C PRO A 8 24.74 51.77 12.12
N ARG A 9 24.94 52.13 10.86
CA ARG A 9 24.14 51.57 9.75
C ARG A 9 24.35 50.07 9.72
N MET A 10 23.42 49.31 10.25
CA MET A 10 23.41 47.86 10.16
C MET A 10 23.33 47.50 8.68
N ASN A 11 24.33 46.77 8.21
CA ASN A 11 24.46 46.37 6.82
C ASN A 11 23.53 45.19 6.60
N HIS A 12 22.29 45.47 6.11
CA HIS A 12 21.22 44.49 5.94
C HIS A 12 21.50 43.40 4.90
N ARG A 13 22.63 43.47 4.17
CA ARG A 13 23.05 42.48 3.18
C ARG A 13 23.49 41.16 3.80
N GLY A 14 23.91 41.12 5.07
CA GLY A 14 24.32 39.91 5.77
C GLY A 14 23.17 39.17 6.47
N THR A 15 22.10 39.89 6.85
CA THR A 15 20.95 39.30 7.56
C THR A 15 20.14 38.38 6.65
N SER A 16 19.89 38.75 5.40
CA SER A 16 19.14 37.90 4.44
C SER A 16 19.84 36.57 4.14
N VAL A 17 21.16 36.52 4.11
CA VAL A 17 21.92 35.28 3.93
C VAL A 17 21.79 34.38 5.16
N LEU A 18 21.83 34.96 6.35
CA LEU A 18 21.61 34.24 7.60
C LEU A 18 20.17 33.68 7.72
N GLU A 19 19.17 34.47 7.37
CA GLU A 19 17.76 34.05 7.33
C GLU A 19 17.57 32.88 6.35
N PHE A 20 18.15 32.99 5.14
CA PHE A 20 18.09 31.93 4.14
C PHE A 20 18.81 30.65 4.62
N ALA A 21 19.99 30.79 5.22
CA ALA A 21 20.74 29.66 5.76
C ALA A 21 19.98 28.92 6.88
N LEU A 22 19.15 29.63 7.64
CA LEU A 22 18.32 29.06 8.70
C LEU A 22 17.07 28.38 8.14
N LEU A 23 16.49 28.91 7.06
CA LEU A 23 15.34 28.32 6.38
C LEU A 23 15.69 27.12 5.50
N LEU A 24 16.92 27.05 4.98
CA LEU A 24 17.34 26.02 4.03
C LEU A 24 17.18 24.59 4.58
N PRO A 25 17.58 24.26 5.84
CA PRO A 25 17.36 22.92 6.39
C PRO A 25 15.88 22.56 6.49
N LEU A 26 15.02 23.53 6.84
CA LEU A 26 13.57 23.33 6.91
C LEU A 26 12.98 23.06 5.53
N LEU A 27 13.39 23.80 4.50
CA LEU A 27 12.95 23.58 3.13
C LEU A 27 13.41 22.21 2.59
N LEU A 28 14.64 21.79 2.87
CA LEU A 28 15.13 20.47 2.50
C LEU A 28 14.34 19.35 3.17
N LEU A 29 14.03 19.49 4.45
CA LEU A 29 13.21 18.52 5.19
C LEU A 29 11.80 18.40 4.59
N LEU A 30 11.19 19.53 4.25
CA LEU A 30 9.88 19.57 3.61
C LEU A 30 9.90 18.91 2.21
N LEU A 31 10.95 19.17 1.43
CA LEU A 31 11.13 18.60 0.09
C LEU A 31 11.28 17.07 0.16
N ILE A 32 12.08 16.56 1.08
CA ILE A 32 12.24 15.11 1.29
C ILE A 32 10.90 14.48 1.71
N GLY A 33 10.15 15.11 2.63
CA GLY A 33 8.83 14.63 3.04
C GLY A 33 7.83 14.58 1.88
N MET A 34 7.89 15.56 0.97
CA MET A 34 7.06 15.58 -0.23
C MET A 34 7.39 14.44 -1.19
N ILE A 35 8.68 14.14 -1.38
CA ILE A 35 9.12 13.00 -2.20
C ILE A 35 8.62 11.68 -1.61
N ASP A 36 8.78 11.47 -0.29
CA ASP A 36 8.28 10.27 0.38
C ASP A 36 6.77 10.10 0.20
N LEU A 37 6.01 11.18 0.34
CA LEU A 37 4.56 11.16 0.12
C LEU A 37 4.20 10.78 -1.32
N CYS A 38 4.89 11.35 -2.32
CA CYS A 38 4.66 11.03 -3.73
C CYS A 38 4.91 9.54 -4.03
N VAL A 39 6.02 8.97 -3.51
CA VAL A 39 6.33 7.54 -3.68
C VAL A 39 5.26 6.66 -3.04
N LEU A 40 4.75 7.05 -1.89
CA LEU A 40 3.71 6.33 -1.16
C LEU A 40 2.40 6.31 -1.93
N LEU A 41 1.96 7.47 -2.43
CA LEU A 41 0.76 7.61 -3.24
C LEU A 41 0.86 6.84 -4.58
N ASP A 42 2.02 6.88 -5.25
CA ASP A 42 2.24 6.11 -6.47
C ASP A 42 2.12 4.60 -6.22
N SER A 43 2.70 4.11 -5.13
CA SER A 43 2.61 2.71 -4.74
C SER A 43 1.18 2.27 -4.43
N GLU A 44 0.40 3.10 -3.75
CA GLU A 44 -1.01 2.83 -3.44
C GLU A 44 -1.89 2.80 -4.70
N LEU A 45 -1.66 3.75 -5.62
CA LEU A 45 -2.35 3.77 -6.90
C LEU A 45 -2.04 2.52 -7.74
N ARG A 46 -0.79 2.11 -7.80
CA ARG A 46 -0.36 0.88 -8.49
C ARG A 46 -1.00 -0.37 -7.90
N LEU A 47 -1.00 -0.50 -6.55
CA LEU A 47 -1.68 -1.61 -5.88
C LEU A 47 -3.16 -1.66 -6.21
N THR A 48 -3.83 -0.51 -6.18
CA THR A 48 -5.26 -0.41 -6.51
C THR A 48 -5.54 -0.79 -7.96
N HIS A 49 -4.70 -0.37 -8.89
CA HIS A 49 -4.80 -0.76 -10.29
C HIS A 49 -4.62 -2.26 -10.48
N LEU A 50 -3.53 -2.81 -9.94
CA LEU A 50 -3.21 -4.24 -10.04
C LEU A 50 -4.28 -5.13 -9.41
N SER A 51 -4.82 -4.74 -8.26
CA SER A 51 -5.87 -5.52 -7.60
C SER A 51 -7.15 -5.60 -8.44
N ARG A 52 -7.54 -4.49 -9.07
CA ARG A 52 -8.70 -4.43 -9.97
C ARG A 52 -8.48 -5.23 -11.24
N GLU A 53 -7.29 -5.11 -11.84
CA GLU A 53 -6.94 -5.85 -13.05
C GLU A 53 -6.93 -7.36 -12.79
N ALA A 54 -6.29 -7.80 -11.71
CA ALA A 54 -6.28 -9.20 -11.31
C ALA A 54 -7.68 -9.74 -11.03
N ALA A 55 -8.53 -8.98 -10.35
CA ALA A 55 -9.90 -9.37 -10.09
C ALA A 55 -10.73 -9.50 -11.39
N ASN A 56 -10.51 -8.60 -12.36
CA ASN A 56 -11.12 -8.70 -13.70
C ASN A 56 -10.65 -9.95 -14.46
N VAL A 57 -9.36 -10.27 -14.40
CA VAL A 57 -8.79 -11.45 -15.06
C VAL A 57 -9.36 -12.73 -14.45
N LEU A 58 -9.42 -12.82 -13.12
CA LEU A 58 -10.06 -13.93 -12.40
C LEU A 58 -11.56 -14.08 -12.72
N ALA A 59 -12.30 -12.97 -12.80
CA ALA A 59 -13.72 -12.97 -13.11
C ALA A 59 -13.99 -13.48 -14.53
N ARG A 60 -13.02 -13.36 -15.45
CA ARG A 60 -13.07 -13.92 -16.80
C ARG A 60 -12.70 -15.41 -16.87
N GLY A 61 -12.38 -16.03 -15.73
CA GLY A 61 -12.09 -17.46 -15.64
C GLY A 61 -10.63 -17.85 -15.68
N ALA A 62 -9.70 -16.91 -15.57
CA ALA A 62 -8.28 -17.21 -15.45
C ALA A 62 -8.00 -18.00 -14.16
N GLY A 63 -6.99 -18.87 -14.20
CA GLY A 63 -6.52 -19.60 -13.04
C GLY A 63 -5.78 -18.72 -12.03
N PHE A 64 -5.72 -19.13 -10.78
CA PHE A 64 -4.97 -18.41 -9.74
C PHE A 64 -3.48 -18.27 -10.08
N ASP A 65 -2.85 -19.33 -10.60
CA ASP A 65 -1.44 -19.32 -10.94
C ASP A 65 -1.11 -18.39 -12.11
N GLU A 66 -1.97 -18.35 -13.11
CA GLU A 66 -1.87 -17.43 -14.23
C GLU A 66 -2.01 -15.97 -13.74
N THR A 67 -2.98 -15.71 -12.86
CA THR A 67 -3.19 -14.40 -12.27
C THR A 67 -2.00 -13.97 -11.40
N PHE A 68 -1.40 -14.87 -10.62
CA PHE A 68 -0.20 -14.56 -9.85
C PHE A 68 0.99 -14.23 -10.76
N THR A 69 1.17 -14.95 -11.87
CA THR A 69 2.22 -14.67 -12.83
C THR A 69 2.03 -13.29 -13.45
N ALA A 70 0.81 -12.93 -13.82
CA ALA A 70 0.49 -11.60 -14.33
C ALA A 70 0.73 -10.51 -13.26
N LEU A 71 0.31 -10.73 -12.01
CA LEU A 71 0.51 -9.82 -10.89
C LEU A 71 1.98 -9.58 -10.59
N THR A 72 2.81 -10.62 -10.55
CA THR A 72 4.24 -10.48 -10.26
C THR A 72 4.98 -9.79 -11.38
N SER A 73 4.63 -10.04 -12.63
CA SER A 73 5.23 -9.36 -13.78
C SER A 73 4.83 -7.88 -13.86
N ALA A 74 3.55 -7.56 -13.69
CA ALA A 74 3.05 -6.18 -13.71
C ALA A 74 3.44 -5.40 -12.45
N GLY A 75 3.52 -6.08 -11.30
CA GLY A 75 3.86 -5.51 -9.99
C GLY A 75 5.32 -5.66 -9.57
N ALA A 76 6.27 -5.83 -10.50
CA ALA A 76 7.68 -6.10 -10.20
C ALA A 76 8.32 -5.12 -9.20
N GLY A 77 7.92 -3.83 -9.23
CA GLY A 77 8.38 -2.80 -8.29
C GLY A 77 7.79 -2.91 -6.88
N LEU A 78 6.71 -3.67 -6.68
CA LEU A 78 6.00 -3.82 -5.41
C LEU A 78 6.41 -5.07 -4.63
N GLN A 79 7.25 -5.94 -5.23
CA GLN A 79 7.77 -7.18 -4.62
C GLN A 79 6.67 -8.05 -3.98
N LEU A 80 5.55 -8.24 -4.70
CA LEU A 80 4.37 -8.96 -4.18
C LEU A 80 4.66 -10.42 -3.82
N ASP A 81 5.63 -11.04 -4.47
CA ASP A 81 6.12 -12.41 -4.25
C ASP A 81 7.26 -12.49 -3.23
N GLY A 82 7.82 -11.35 -2.82
CA GLY A 82 8.94 -11.24 -1.89
C GLY A 82 8.53 -11.23 -0.41
N PRO A 83 9.52 -11.11 0.50
CA PRO A 83 9.27 -11.06 1.94
C PRO A 83 8.54 -9.79 2.39
N SER A 84 8.56 -8.75 1.56
CA SER A 84 7.92 -7.46 1.83
C SER A 84 6.55 -7.30 1.18
N GLY A 85 6.09 -8.31 0.43
CA GLY A 85 4.81 -8.31 -0.25
C GLY A 85 3.96 -9.51 0.09
N LYS A 86 2.67 -9.42 -0.23
CA LYS A 86 1.73 -10.54 -0.22
C LYS A 86 0.58 -10.28 -1.18
N ALA A 87 0.22 -11.29 -1.94
CA ALA A 87 -1.01 -11.29 -2.71
C ALA A 87 -1.87 -12.49 -2.28
N ILE A 88 -3.15 -12.26 -2.02
CA ILE A 88 -4.12 -13.28 -1.63
C ILE A 88 -5.27 -13.22 -2.63
N LEU A 89 -5.56 -14.36 -3.25
CA LEU A 89 -6.69 -14.53 -4.15
C LEU A 89 -7.71 -15.46 -3.47
N THR A 90 -8.94 -14.99 -3.33
CA THR A 90 -10.01 -15.72 -2.64
C THR A 90 -11.23 -15.84 -3.55
N LYS A 91 -11.75 -17.05 -3.69
CA LYS A 91 -13.03 -17.33 -4.35
C LYS A 91 -14.08 -17.61 -3.30
N ILE A 92 -15.15 -16.83 -3.31
CA ILE A 92 -16.30 -16.95 -2.41
C ILE A 92 -17.50 -17.36 -3.25
N SER A 93 -18.25 -18.35 -2.80
CA SER A 93 -19.54 -18.76 -3.38
C SER A 93 -20.57 -18.96 -2.28
N LEU A 94 -21.82 -19.13 -2.64
CA LEU A 94 -22.87 -19.47 -1.69
C LEU A 94 -22.92 -21.00 -1.48
N ASP A 95 -23.13 -21.40 -0.26
CA ASP A 95 -23.46 -22.79 0.08
C ASP A 95 -24.92 -23.14 -0.27
N LYS A 96 -25.35 -24.36 0.02
CA LYS A 96 -26.73 -24.82 -0.21
C LYS A 96 -27.78 -24.05 0.61
N HIS A 97 -27.34 -23.35 1.65
CA HIS A 97 -28.19 -22.58 2.56
C HIS A 97 -28.15 -21.06 2.24
N GLY A 98 -27.40 -20.66 1.21
CA GLY A 98 -27.25 -19.25 0.84
C GLY A 98 -26.20 -18.48 1.65
N ASN A 99 -25.37 -19.17 2.46
CA ASN A 99 -24.33 -18.52 3.22
C ASN A 99 -23.05 -18.39 2.39
N PRO A 100 -22.31 -17.26 2.50
CA PRO A 100 -21.07 -17.08 1.79
C PRO A 100 -19.98 -17.97 2.40
N VAL A 101 -19.30 -18.74 1.54
CA VAL A 101 -18.19 -19.63 1.92
C VAL A 101 -17.02 -19.45 0.99
N ILE A 102 -15.81 -19.51 1.55
CA ILE A 102 -14.56 -19.57 0.78
C ILE A 102 -14.46 -20.96 0.17
N THR A 103 -14.42 -21.06 -1.15
CA THR A 103 -14.28 -22.33 -1.87
C THR A 103 -12.88 -22.57 -2.41
N ALA A 104 -12.11 -21.52 -2.61
CA ALA A 104 -10.70 -21.62 -2.95
C ALA A 104 -9.97 -20.34 -2.49
N GLN A 105 -8.77 -20.53 -1.97
CA GLN A 105 -7.89 -19.45 -1.57
C GLN A 105 -6.45 -19.84 -1.84
N LYS A 106 -5.67 -18.90 -2.40
CA LYS A 106 -4.24 -19.08 -2.62
C LYS A 106 -3.52 -17.77 -2.35
N SER A 107 -2.32 -17.86 -1.80
CA SER A 107 -1.50 -16.68 -1.50
C SER A 107 -0.06 -16.87 -1.97
N ILE A 108 0.59 -15.76 -2.31
CA ILE A 108 2.03 -15.67 -2.57
C ILE A 108 2.63 -14.54 -1.73
N GLY A 109 3.94 -14.58 -1.52
CA GLY A 109 4.68 -13.59 -0.74
C GLY A 109 4.83 -13.93 0.73
N GLY A 110 5.81 -13.29 1.38
CA GLY A 110 6.24 -13.63 2.74
C GLY A 110 5.75 -12.67 3.83
N LEU A 111 4.99 -11.64 3.48
CA LEU A 111 4.48 -10.68 4.45
C LEU A 111 3.43 -11.34 5.35
N ASP A 112 3.58 -11.18 6.68
CA ASP A 112 2.63 -11.72 7.66
C ASP A 112 1.33 -10.91 7.63
N ARG A 113 0.40 -11.30 6.75
CA ARG A 113 -0.95 -10.75 6.61
C ARG A 113 -1.95 -11.85 6.34
N VAL A 114 -3.11 -11.72 6.96
CA VAL A 114 -4.24 -12.65 6.81
C VAL A 114 -5.29 -11.98 5.94
N SER A 115 -6.03 -12.77 5.15
CA SER A 115 -7.13 -12.26 4.34
C SER A 115 -8.26 -11.70 5.22
N SER A 116 -8.84 -10.59 4.79
CA SER A 116 -10.04 -10.01 5.42
C SER A 116 -11.29 -10.87 5.23
N CYS A 117 -11.29 -11.74 4.23
CA CYS A 117 -12.39 -12.69 3.99
C CYS A 117 -12.38 -13.89 4.93
N GLY A 118 -11.27 -14.14 5.62
CA GLY A 118 -11.01 -15.35 6.40
C GLY A 118 -9.89 -16.18 5.77
N THR A 119 -9.54 -17.29 6.42
CA THR A 119 -8.49 -18.20 5.95
C THR A 119 -9.09 -19.57 5.68
N LEU A 120 -8.79 -20.11 4.50
CA LEU A 120 -9.11 -21.49 4.15
C LEU A 120 -7.95 -22.38 4.60
N PRO A 121 -8.12 -23.23 5.63
CA PRO A 121 -7.08 -24.17 6.04
C PRO A 121 -6.83 -25.22 4.95
N ASP A 122 -5.59 -25.71 4.89
CA ASP A 122 -5.22 -26.79 3.98
C ASP A 122 -6.10 -28.01 4.21
N GLY A 123 -6.72 -28.52 3.14
CA GLY A 123 -7.63 -29.67 3.18
C GLY A 123 -9.08 -29.35 3.53
N ALA A 124 -9.43 -28.14 3.88
CA ALA A 124 -10.83 -27.75 4.06
C ALA A 124 -11.51 -27.51 2.70
N THR A 125 -12.74 -28.04 2.54
CA THR A 125 -13.51 -27.89 1.31
C THR A 125 -14.20 -26.53 1.23
N SER A 126 -14.60 -25.98 2.36
CA SER A 126 -15.20 -24.64 2.48
C SER A 126 -15.16 -24.15 3.92
N VAL A 127 -15.07 -22.82 4.10
CA VAL A 127 -15.10 -22.14 5.41
C VAL A 127 -16.01 -20.92 5.28
N PRO A 128 -16.76 -20.55 6.32
CA PRO A 128 -17.55 -19.31 6.30
C PRO A 128 -16.69 -18.12 5.88
N ALA A 129 -17.20 -17.33 4.94
CA ALA A 129 -16.51 -16.16 4.43
C ALA A 129 -17.07 -14.87 5.03
N VAL A 130 -16.18 -13.93 5.36
CA VAL A 130 -16.56 -12.55 5.62
C VAL A 130 -16.45 -11.80 4.28
N ILE A 131 -17.53 -11.14 3.88
CA ILE A 131 -17.53 -10.36 2.62
C ILE A 131 -17.10 -8.93 2.95
N PRO A 132 -15.97 -8.47 2.41
CA PRO A 132 -15.57 -7.09 2.58
C PRO A 132 -16.61 -6.14 1.98
N ASN A 133 -16.85 -5.02 2.65
CA ASN A 133 -17.79 -3.98 2.23
C ASN A 133 -19.27 -4.39 2.15
N GLY A 134 -19.67 -5.51 2.76
CA GLY A 134 -21.09 -5.92 2.82
C GLY A 134 -21.74 -6.20 1.46
N ARG A 135 -20.95 -6.50 0.42
CA ARG A 135 -21.50 -6.91 -0.89
C ARG A 135 -22.25 -8.24 -0.77
N GLU A 136 -23.34 -8.35 -1.46
CA GLU A 136 -24.06 -9.62 -1.57
C GLU A 136 -23.41 -10.49 -2.66
N VAL A 137 -23.28 -11.78 -2.40
CA VAL A 137 -22.86 -12.76 -3.41
C VAL A 137 -24.07 -13.06 -4.28
N PRO A 138 -24.03 -12.82 -5.59
CA PRO A 138 -25.14 -13.17 -6.46
C PRO A 138 -25.37 -14.69 -6.47
N GLN A 139 -26.64 -15.11 -6.49
CA GLN A 139 -26.98 -16.53 -6.60
C GLN A 139 -26.40 -17.10 -7.91
N HIS A 140 -25.79 -18.27 -7.83
CA HIS A 140 -25.13 -18.99 -8.95
C HIS A 140 -23.83 -18.37 -9.49
N LEU A 141 -23.32 -17.28 -8.90
CA LEU A 141 -22.04 -16.68 -9.24
C LEU A 141 -21.04 -16.83 -8.10
N SER A 142 -19.77 -16.73 -8.42
CA SER A 142 -18.71 -16.66 -7.42
C SER A 142 -18.13 -15.25 -7.38
N LEU A 143 -17.87 -14.77 -6.17
CA LEU A 143 -17.21 -13.51 -5.94
C LEU A 143 -15.68 -13.75 -5.90
N MET A 144 -14.95 -13.00 -6.69
CA MET A 144 -13.48 -13.03 -6.66
C MET A 144 -12.95 -11.86 -5.85
N VAL A 145 -12.17 -12.16 -4.83
CA VAL A 145 -11.55 -11.15 -3.96
C VAL A 145 -10.04 -11.21 -4.14
N VAL A 146 -9.46 -10.08 -4.46
CA VAL A 146 -8.01 -9.89 -4.60
C VAL A 146 -7.54 -8.91 -3.54
N GLU A 147 -6.62 -9.36 -2.71
CA GLU A 147 -5.99 -8.55 -1.67
C GLU A 147 -4.50 -8.50 -1.93
N LEU A 148 -3.97 -7.30 -2.09
CA LEU A 148 -2.55 -7.05 -2.33
C LEU A 148 -1.99 -6.23 -1.18
N PHE A 149 -0.85 -6.63 -0.65
CA PHE A 149 -0.15 -5.95 0.43
C PHE A 149 1.31 -5.75 0.05
N THR A 150 1.85 -4.58 0.33
CA THR A 150 3.28 -4.30 0.20
C THR A 150 3.78 -3.46 1.35
N LYS A 151 4.99 -3.73 1.76
CA LYS A 151 5.70 -3.02 2.82
C LYS A 151 6.60 -1.96 2.19
N GLN A 152 6.24 -0.69 2.35
CA GLN A 152 7.02 0.44 1.87
C GLN A 152 7.91 1.01 2.98
N GLN A 153 9.17 1.28 2.63
CA GLN A 153 10.12 1.93 3.54
C GLN A 153 10.23 3.40 3.17
N HIS A 154 10.07 4.27 4.16
CA HIS A 154 10.29 5.69 4.01
C HIS A 154 11.78 6.04 3.98
N PHE A 155 12.14 7.13 3.31
CA PHE A 155 13.49 7.65 3.30
C PHE A 155 14.00 7.92 4.71
N TYR A 156 13.18 8.49 5.58
CA TYR A 156 13.52 8.74 6.98
C TYR A 156 13.79 7.44 7.77
N GLY A 157 13.12 6.34 7.46
CA GLY A 157 13.36 5.04 8.09
C GLY A 157 14.71 4.43 7.74
N LYS A 158 15.26 4.74 6.55
CA LYS A 158 16.58 4.30 6.13
C LYS A 158 17.71 5.16 6.70
N SER A 159 17.44 6.41 6.98
CA SER A 159 18.46 7.38 7.43
C SER A 159 18.88 7.25 8.89
N GLY A 160 18.21 6.37 9.68
CA GLY A 160 18.50 6.22 11.11
C GLY A 160 18.08 7.40 11.99
N LEU A 161 17.46 8.44 11.41
CA LEU A 161 17.00 9.62 12.13
C LEU A 161 15.73 9.36 12.97
N ALA A 162 14.98 8.32 12.63
CA ALA A 162 13.84 7.86 13.43
C ALA A 162 14.00 6.36 13.70
N PRO A 163 14.47 5.94 14.88
CA PRO A 163 14.61 4.53 15.21
C PRO A 163 13.23 3.89 15.30
N GLY A 164 12.92 2.97 14.40
CA GLY A 164 11.96 1.91 14.61
C GLY A 164 10.64 1.94 13.83
N GLN A 165 10.28 2.97 13.06
CA GLN A 165 8.91 3.03 12.48
C GLN A 165 8.83 3.55 11.02
N GLY A 166 9.86 3.44 10.23
CA GLY A 166 9.83 3.88 8.83
C GLY A 166 9.17 2.93 7.83
N THR A 167 8.23 2.09 8.28
CA THR A 167 7.59 1.11 7.39
C THR A 167 6.08 1.21 7.45
N ILE A 168 5.46 1.50 6.32
CA ILE A 168 4.01 1.44 6.15
C ILE A 168 3.66 0.21 5.34
N VAL A 169 2.61 -0.50 5.77
CA VAL A 169 2.01 -1.57 4.97
C VAL A 169 0.83 -0.97 4.22
N LEU A 170 0.96 -0.91 2.91
CA LEU A 170 -0.12 -0.55 2.00
C LEU A 170 -0.92 -1.80 1.65
N GLY A 171 -2.24 -1.65 1.55
CA GLY A 171 -3.12 -2.74 1.17
C GLY A 171 -4.19 -2.26 0.19
N SER A 172 -4.48 -3.06 -0.81
CA SER A 172 -5.58 -2.82 -1.74
C SER A 172 -6.46 -4.07 -1.84
N LEU A 173 -7.77 -3.85 -1.94
CA LEU A 173 -8.77 -4.88 -2.04
C LEU A 173 -9.68 -4.58 -3.24
N ALA A 174 -9.84 -5.57 -4.11
CA ALA A 174 -10.79 -5.54 -5.21
C ALA A 174 -11.74 -6.74 -5.11
N VAL A 175 -13.02 -6.51 -5.41
CA VAL A 175 -14.10 -7.49 -5.31
C VAL A 175 -14.93 -7.44 -6.59
N PHE A 176 -15.05 -8.58 -7.29
CA PHE A 176 -15.77 -8.73 -8.56
C PHE A 176 -16.57 -10.02 -8.60
#